data_29a9cd4ee4e9ccb5eac4d1fa5917d9ed
#
_entry.id   29a9cd4ee4e9ccb5eac4d1fa5917d9ed
#
_cell.length_a   1.000
_cell.length_b   1.000
_cell.length_c   1.000
_cell.angle_alpha   90.00
_cell.angle_beta   90.00
_cell.angle_gamma   90.00
#
_symmetry.space_group_name_H-M   'P 1'
#
loop_
_entity.id
_entity.type
_entity.pdbx_description
1 polymer ?
#
loop_
_entity_poly.entity_id
_entity_poly.type
_entity_poly.pdbx_seq_one_letter_code
_entity_poly.pdbx_strand_id
1 'polypeptide(L)'
;MDRYTHKGIQGHALMVGGSYGKMGSVVLASKACLKSGCGLVTAVIPKCGYEIMQIGIPEVMVVTDDYQEHLTFIKSDLKIQAIGIGMGMGQHSNTQQAFFNFLKTNMLPLVIDADGLNILSQNIEWLSLLPEKTILTPHLKGSLRYRSSIYFH
;
A
#
# COMPACT_ATOMS: atom_id res chain seq x y z
N MET A 1 13.26 -19.99 16.58
CA MET A 1 12.97 -18.56 16.76
C MET A 1 13.54 -18.11 18.07
N ASP A 2 14.56 -17.27 18.06
CA ASP A 2 15.17 -16.74 19.28
C ASP A 2 14.15 -15.85 20.01
N ARG A 3 13.92 -16.14 21.27
CA ARG A 3 12.97 -15.44 22.15
C ARG A 3 13.31 -13.96 22.45
N TYR A 4 14.40 -13.42 21.87
CA TYR A 4 14.92 -12.08 22.13
C TYR A 4 15.08 -11.20 20.90
N THR A 5 14.43 -11.56 19.78
CA THR A 5 14.45 -10.68 18.60
C THR A 5 13.64 -9.41 18.85
N HIS A 6 14.31 -8.27 18.94
CA HIS A 6 13.65 -6.96 19.04
C HIS A 6 12.73 -6.74 17.80
N LYS A 7 11.56 -6.16 18.01
CA LYS A 7 10.55 -5.88 16.96
C LYS A 7 11.14 -5.22 15.71
N GLY A 8 12.17 -4.38 15.82
CA GLY A 8 12.86 -3.74 14.70
C GLY A 8 13.70 -4.69 13.81
N ILE A 9 14.05 -5.88 14.30
CA ILE A 9 14.80 -6.91 13.52
C ILE A 9 13.86 -7.67 12.59
N GLN A 10 12.56 -7.74 12.90
CA GLN A 10 11.54 -8.46 12.13
C GLN A 10 10.97 -7.63 10.96
N GLY A 11 11.54 -6.46 10.68
CA GLY A 11 11.15 -5.59 9.57
C GLY A 11 10.02 -4.62 9.90
N HIS A 12 9.92 -3.57 9.08
CA HIS A 12 8.87 -2.55 9.13
C HIS A 12 8.21 -2.44 7.77
N ALA A 13 6.93 -2.72 7.69
CA ALA A 13 6.12 -2.60 6.48
C ALA A 13 5.27 -1.33 6.51
N LEU A 14 5.13 -0.70 5.33
CA LEU A 14 4.20 0.40 5.10
C LEU A 14 2.98 -0.12 4.34
N MET A 15 1.78 0.16 4.83
CA MET A 15 0.52 -0.09 4.13
C MET A 15 -0.07 1.23 3.67
N VAL A 16 -0.27 1.38 2.36
CA VAL A 16 -0.80 2.62 1.76
C VAL A 16 -2.14 2.31 1.11
N GLY A 17 -3.19 2.88 1.63
CA GLY A 17 -4.53 2.60 1.11
C GLY A 17 -5.63 3.29 1.89
N GLY A 18 -6.86 2.82 1.67
CA GLY A 18 -8.05 3.39 2.29
C GLY A 18 -8.55 4.65 1.61
N SER A 19 -9.84 4.84 1.69
CA SER A 19 -10.56 6.04 1.28
C SER A 19 -11.89 6.06 2.04
N TYR A 20 -12.61 7.17 1.98
CA TYR A 20 -13.93 7.27 2.59
C TYR A 20 -14.83 6.12 2.13
N GLY A 21 -15.36 5.36 3.08
CA GLY A 21 -16.18 4.16 2.81
C GLY A 21 -15.41 2.88 2.47
N LYS A 22 -14.07 2.90 2.35
CA LYS A 22 -13.24 1.74 1.97
C LYS A 22 -12.06 1.49 2.93
N MET A 23 -12.15 1.93 4.17
CA MET A 23 -11.07 1.75 5.16
C MET A 23 -10.84 0.29 5.58
N GLY A 24 -11.87 -0.55 5.49
CA GLY A 24 -11.77 -1.97 5.88
C GLY A 24 -10.66 -2.75 5.17
N SER A 25 -10.37 -2.43 3.92
CA SER A 25 -9.34 -3.10 3.12
C SER A 25 -7.93 -2.89 3.71
N VAL A 26 -7.59 -1.65 4.08
CA VAL A 26 -6.28 -1.35 4.68
C VAL A 26 -6.17 -1.87 6.11
N VAL A 27 -7.28 -1.89 6.86
CA VAL A 27 -7.34 -2.54 8.19
C VAL A 27 -7.00 -4.01 8.08
N LEU A 28 -7.65 -4.73 7.17
CA LEU A 28 -7.43 -6.17 6.95
C LEU A 28 -6.00 -6.47 6.49
N ALA A 29 -5.48 -5.70 5.54
CA ALA A 29 -4.11 -5.87 5.04
C ALA A 29 -3.07 -5.62 6.13
N SER A 30 -3.24 -4.57 6.92
CA SER A 30 -2.35 -4.25 8.04
C SER A 30 -2.37 -5.35 9.12
N LYS A 31 -3.55 -5.86 9.44
CA LYS A 31 -3.73 -6.96 10.39
C LYS A 31 -3.09 -8.26 9.89
N ALA A 32 -3.25 -8.58 8.61
CA ALA A 32 -2.62 -9.74 7.99
C ALA A 32 -1.10 -9.64 8.03
N CYS A 33 -0.55 -8.46 7.73
CA CYS A 33 0.89 -8.19 7.78
C CYS A 33 1.47 -8.41 9.19
N LEU A 34 0.83 -7.89 10.24
CA LEU A 34 1.25 -8.13 11.61
C LEU A 34 1.20 -9.63 11.98
N LYS A 35 0.10 -10.30 11.60
CA LYS A 35 -0.08 -11.74 11.90
C LYS A 35 0.90 -12.64 11.14
N SER A 36 1.44 -12.19 10.02
CA SER A 36 2.48 -12.92 9.26
C SER A 36 3.88 -12.83 9.89
N GLY A 37 4.03 -12.07 10.98
CA GLY A 37 5.29 -11.96 11.72
C GLY A 37 6.07 -10.68 11.45
N CYS A 38 5.52 -9.70 10.73
CA CYS A 38 6.14 -8.39 10.59
C CYS A 38 6.26 -7.70 11.95
N GLY A 39 7.43 -7.15 12.26
CA GLY A 39 7.70 -6.55 13.55
C GLY A 39 6.96 -5.23 13.78
N LEU A 40 6.88 -4.40 12.76
CA LEU A 40 6.21 -3.09 12.78
C LEU A 40 5.41 -2.89 11.49
N VAL A 41 4.23 -2.32 11.61
CA VAL A 41 3.39 -1.90 10.49
C VAL A 41 2.96 -0.46 10.70
N THR A 42 3.13 0.37 9.68
CA THR A 42 2.57 1.72 9.61
C THR A 42 1.60 1.80 8.44
N ALA A 43 0.44 2.39 8.65
CA ALA A 43 -0.54 2.67 7.61
C ALA A 43 -0.52 4.15 7.23
N VAL A 44 -0.42 4.44 5.93
CA VAL A 44 -0.63 5.77 5.34
C VAL A 44 -2.04 5.78 4.76
N ILE A 45 -2.89 6.62 5.29
CA ILE A 45 -4.32 6.64 5.03
C ILE A 45 -4.87 8.08 4.93
N PRO A 46 -6.04 8.30 4.32
CA PRO A 46 -6.72 9.59 4.42
C PRO A 46 -7.17 9.86 5.86
N LYS A 47 -7.39 11.11 6.18
CA LYS A 47 -7.69 11.58 7.54
C LYS A 47 -8.93 10.91 8.15
N CYS A 48 -9.95 10.60 7.35
CA CYS A 48 -11.16 9.89 7.81
C CYS A 48 -10.87 8.50 8.41
N GLY A 49 -9.74 7.92 8.10
CA GLY A 49 -9.37 6.57 8.55
C GLY A 49 -8.69 6.51 9.92
N TYR A 50 -8.32 7.65 10.52
CA TYR A 50 -7.52 7.66 11.73
C TYR A 50 -8.17 6.88 12.88
N GLU A 51 -9.38 7.24 13.27
CA GLU A 51 -10.08 6.58 14.38
C GLU A 51 -10.39 5.11 14.06
N ILE A 52 -10.74 4.82 12.80
CA ILE A 52 -11.03 3.46 12.34
C ILE A 52 -9.81 2.55 12.56
N MET A 53 -8.62 3.00 12.20
CA MET A 53 -7.37 2.25 12.40
C MET A 53 -7.02 2.12 13.88
N GLN A 54 -7.09 3.22 14.64
CA GLN A 54 -6.72 3.23 16.06
C GLN A 54 -7.65 2.39 16.94
N ILE A 55 -8.94 2.29 16.57
CA ILE A 55 -9.91 1.43 17.26
C ILE A 55 -9.80 -0.01 16.75
N GLY A 56 -9.73 -0.21 15.44
CA GLY A 56 -9.77 -1.52 14.80
C GLY A 56 -8.48 -2.34 14.94
N ILE A 57 -7.34 -1.68 14.97
CA ILE A 57 -6.02 -2.31 15.07
C ILE A 57 -4.99 -1.36 15.71
N PRO A 58 -5.05 -1.14 17.02
CA PRO A 58 -4.21 -0.16 17.72
C PRO A 58 -2.71 -0.45 17.68
N GLU A 59 -2.30 -1.68 17.30
CA GLU A 59 -0.90 -2.05 17.13
C GLU A 59 -0.25 -1.47 15.87
N VAL A 60 -1.07 -1.00 14.91
CA VAL A 60 -0.57 -0.36 13.68
C VAL A 60 -0.39 1.13 13.92
N MET A 61 0.79 1.63 13.60
CA MET A 61 1.04 3.07 13.59
C MET A 61 0.33 3.71 12.39
N VAL A 62 -0.11 4.95 12.54
CA VAL A 62 -0.90 5.64 11.53
C VAL A 62 -0.26 6.97 11.15
N VAL A 63 -0.11 7.18 9.86
CA VAL A 63 0.22 8.47 9.25
C VAL A 63 -0.96 8.88 8.38
N THR A 64 -1.55 10.02 8.66
CA THR A 64 -2.70 10.51 7.90
C THR A 64 -2.29 11.54 6.86
N ASP A 65 -2.97 11.50 5.71
CA ASP A 65 -3.06 12.64 4.80
C ASP A 65 -3.81 13.80 5.50
N ASP A 66 -3.58 15.02 5.07
CA ASP A 66 -4.36 16.18 5.53
C ASP A 66 -5.78 16.19 4.93
N TYR A 67 -5.98 15.52 3.80
CA TYR A 67 -7.26 15.43 3.14
C TYR A 67 -8.16 14.35 3.76
N GLN A 68 -9.47 14.62 3.84
CA GLN A 68 -10.41 13.78 4.57
C GLN A 68 -10.72 12.45 3.86
N GLU A 69 -10.98 12.46 2.57
CA GLU A 69 -11.70 11.37 1.90
C GLU A 69 -10.81 10.40 1.12
N HIS A 70 -9.67 10.87 0.61
CA HIS A 70 -8.75 10.06 -0.20
C HIS A 70 -7.32 10.53 -0.04
N LEU A 71 -6.37 9.72 -0.49
CA LEU A 71 -4.95 10.07 -0.47
C LEU A 71 -4.64 11.12 -1.54
N THR A 72 -3.99 12.19 -1.13
CA THR A 72 -3.43 13.23 -2.01
C THR A 72 -1.91 13.25 -2.00
N PHE A 73 -1.31 12.53 -1.04
CA PHE A 73 0.11 12.46 -0.83
C PHE A 73 0.53 11.12 -0.23
N ILE A 74 1.67 10.56 -0.68
CA ILE A 74 2.22 9.30 -0.17
C ILE A 74 3.68 9.54 0.21
N LYS A 75 3.94 9.66 1.51
CA LYS A 75 5.30 9.81 2.04
C LYS A 75 5.41 9.15 3.41
N SER A 76 6.58 8.61 3.69
CA SER A 76 6.96 8.18 5.03
C SER A 76 8.45 8.47 5.23
N ASP A 77 8.78 9.11 6.34
CA ASP A 77 10.17 9.35 6.77
C ASP A 77 10.72 8.19 7.62
N LEU A 78 9.96 7.11 7.73
CA LEU A 78 10.30 5.92 8.51
C LEU A 78 11.25 4.99 7.74
N LYS A 79 12.07 4.25 8.47
CA LYS A 79 12.87 3.16 7.89
C LYS A 79 11.96 1.98 7.56
N ILE A 80 11.60 1.85 6.30
CA ILE A 80 10.69 0.83 5.75
C ILE A 80 11.48 -0.16 4.90
N GLN A 81 11.10 -1.45 4.94
CA GLN A 81 11.69 -2.52 4.13
C GLN A 81 10.81 -2.95 2.96
N ALA A 82 9.50 -2.86 3.09
CA ALA A 82 8.54 -3.23 2.04
C ALA A 82 7.26 -2.41 2.15
N ILE A 83 6.56 -2.26 1.04
CA ILE A 83 5.36 -1.43 0.94
C ILE A 83 4.25 -2.22 0.27
N GLY A 84 3.08 -2.30 0.91
CA GLY A 84 1.83 -2.74 0.30
C GLY A 84 0.98 -1.52 -0.05
N ILE A 85 0.51 -1.42 -1.29
CA ILE A 85 -0.22 -0.25 -1.77
C ILE A 85 -1.40 -0.61 -2.65
N GLY A 86 -2.48 0.12 -2.52
CA GLY A 86 -3.64 0.06 -3.42
C GLY A 86 -4.95 -0.34 -2.78
N MET A 87 -4.92 -1.04 -1.62
CA MET A 87 -6.12 -1.58 -1.00
C MET A 87 -7.08 -0.46 -0.57
N GLY A 88 -8.21 -0.39 -1.28
CA GLY A 88 -9.28 0.56 -0.98
C GLY A 88 -8.92 2.04 -1.13
N MET A 89 -7.84 2.37 -1.85
CA MET A 89 -7.42 3.77 -1.95
C MET A 89 -8.24 4.60 -2.94
N GLY A 90 -9.11 3.97 -3.71
CA GLY A 90 -9.90 4.63 -4.73
C GLY A 90 -9.07 5.00 -5.97
N GLN A 91 -9.75 5.63 -6.92
CA GLN A 91 -9.15 6.02 -8.21
C GLN A 91 -9.33 7.54 -8.49
N HIS A 92 -9.45 8.34 -7.44
CA HIS A 92 -9.55 9.79 -7.59
C HIS A 92 -8.30 10.36 -8.28
N SER A 93 -8.46 11.40 -9.08
CA SER A 93 -7.34 12.01 -9.85
C SER A 93 -6.16 12.42 -8.96
N ASN A 94 -6.43 12.99 -7.78
CA ASN A 94 -5.38 13.36 -6.82
C ASN A 94 -4.65 12.13 -6.27
N THR A 95 -5.37 11.03 -6.04
CA THR A 95 -4.78 9.76 -5.59
C THR A 95 -3.92 9.14 -6.69
N GLN A 96 -4.36 9.19 -7.94
CA GLN A 96 -3.55 8.75 -9.08
C GLN A 96 -2.26 9.58 -9.20
N GLN A 97 -2.36 10.89 -9.06
CA GLN A 97 -1.20 11.77 -9.09
C GLN A 97 -0.23 11.50 -7.93
N ALA A 98 -0.77 11.30 -6.72
CA ALA A 98 0.03 10.93 -5.54
C ALA A 98 0.76 9.59 -5.76
N PHE A 99 0.08 8.61 -6.33
CA PHE A 99 0.67 7.30 -6.65
C PHE A 99 1.76 7.43 -7.72
N PHE A 100 1.53 8.18 -8.79
CA PHE A 100 2.54 8.45 -9.82
C PHE A 100 3.78 9.11 -9.24
N ASN A 101 3.62 10.16 -8.44
CA ASN A 101 4.73 10.85 -7.79
C ASN A 101 5.52 9.93 -6.85
N PHE A 102 4.82 9.06 -6.12
CA PHE A 102 5.42 8.04 -5.28
C PHE A 102 6.25 7.04 -6.09
N LEU A 103 5.71 6.51 -7.20
CA LEU A 103 6.42 5.55 -8.04
C LEU A 103 7.72 6.11 -8.62
N LYS A 104 7.77 7.40 -8.96
CA LYS A 104 8.98 8.04 -9.51
C LYS A 104 10.17 8.05 -8.54
N THR A 105 9.93 7.99 -7.26
CA THR A 105 10.98 8.13 -6.22
C THR A 105 11.17 6.88 -5.37
N ASN A 106 10.22 5.94 -5.41
CA ASN A 106 10.30 4.74 -4.58
C ASN A 106 11.28 3.71 -5.14
N MET A 107 12.19 3.24 -4.28
CA MET A 107 13.16 2.19 -4.58
C MET A 107 12.91 0.90 -3.79
N LEU A 108 11.93 0.90 -2.89
CA LEU A 108 11.64 -0.24 -2.02
C LEU A 108 10.75 -1.26 -2.72
N PRO A 109 10.83 -2.55 -2.34
CA PRO A 109 9.94 -3.58 -2.84
C PRO A 109 8.47 -3.22 -2.62
N LEU A 110 7.64 -3.42 -3.65
CA LEU A 110 6.21 -3.12 -3.65
C LEU A 110 5.37 -4.39 -3.77
N VAL A 111 4.24 -4.41 -3.07
CA VAL A 111 3.10 -5.27 -3.36
C VAL A 111 1.94 -4.35 -3.74
N ILE A 112 1.45 -4.47 -4.97
CA ILE A 112 0.37 -3.61 -5.50
C ILE A 112 -0.88 -4.44 -5.71
N ASP A 113 -1.97 -4.01 -5.09
CA ASP A 113 -3.27 -4.69 -5.12
C ASP A 113 -4.42 -3.73 -5.46
N ALA A 114 -5.56 -4.29 -5.75
CA ALA A 114 -6.86 -3.62 -5.88
C ALA A 114 -6.82 -2.32 -6.71
N ASP A 115 -7.14 -1.16 -6.10
CA ASP A 115 -7.18 0.12 -6.81
C ASP A 115 -5.81 0.56 -7.34
N GLY A 116 -4.70 0.14 -6.72
CA GLY A 116 -3.36 0.34 -7.26
C GLY A 116 -3.19 -0.32 -8.63
N LEU A 117 -3.68 -1.54 -8.78
CA LEU A 117 -3.70 -2.26 -10.07
C LEU A 117 -4.65 -1.61 -11.07
N ASN A 118 -5.82 -1.15 -10.61
CA ASN A 118 -6.78 -0.46 -11.48
C ASN A 118 -6.17 0.82 -12.07
N ILE A 119 -5.45 1.60 -11.25
CA ILE A 119 -4.76 2.81 -11.69
C ILE A 119 -3.64 2.46 -12.69
N LEU A 120 -2.81 1.45 -12.41
CA LEU A 120 -1.77 1.00 -13.34
C LEU A 120 -2.36 0.53 -14.68
N SER A 121 -3.52 -0.14 -14.67
CA SER A 121 -4.17 -0.58 -15.91
C SER A 121 -4.62 0.55 -16.82
N GLN A 122 -4.84 1.73 -16.27
CA GLN A 122 -5.18 2.95 -17.00
C GLN A 122 -3.93 3.73 -17.45
N ASN A 123 -2.76 3.42 -16.89
CA ASN A 123 -1.50 4.12 -17.09
C ASN A 123 -0.36 3.09 -17.28
N ILE A 124 -0.46 2.29 -18.34
CA ILE A 124 0.44 1.15 -18.59
C ILE A 124 1.93 1.56 -18.64
N GLU A 125 2.22 2.76 -19.10
CA GLU A 125 3.57 3.32 -19.14
C GLU A 125 4.21 3.46 -17.75
N TRP A 126 3.41 3.51 -16.68
CA TRP A 126 3.94 3.58 -15.31
C TRP A 126 4.55 2.26 -14.83
N LEU A 127 4.30 1.16 -15.54
CA LEU A 127 4.95 -0.13 -15.23
C LEU A 127 6.47 -0.04 -15.29
N SER A 128 7.02 0.84 -16.13
CA SER A 128 8.46 1.09 -16.22
C SER A 128 9.06 1.75 -14.97
N LEU A 129 8.23 2.33 -14.11
CA LEU A 129 8.66 2.96 -12.85
C LEU A 129 8.70 2.00 -11.67
N LEU A 130 8.19 0.76 -11.84
CA LEU A 130 8.12 -0.20 -10.76
C LEU A 130 9.52 -0.74 -10.40
N PRO A 131 9.86 -0.84 -9.10
CA PRO A 131 11.09 -1.50 -8.66
C PRO A 131 11.13 -2.98 -9.07
N GLU A 132 12.33 -3.54 -9.24
CA GLU A 132 12.54 -4.94 -9.67
C GLU A 132 11.80 -5.99 -8.82
N LYS A 133 11.65 -5.76 -7.53
CA LYS A 133 10.98 -6.69 -6.60
C LYS A 133 9.51 -6.33 -6.38
N THR A 134 8.82 -5.86 -7.41
CA THR A 134 7.39 -5.56 -7.32
C THR A 134 6.55 -6.81 -7.55
N ILE A 135 5.58 -7.04 -6.68
CA ILE A 135 4.57 -8.10 -6.78
C ILE A 135 3.22 -7.47 -7.11
N LEU A 136 2.58 -7.96 -8.14
CA LEU A 136 1.21 -7.59 -8.51
C LEU A 136 0.26 -8.73 -8.14
N THR A 137 -0.88 -8.42 -7.51
CA THR A 137 -1.86 -9.41 -7.02
C THR A 137 -3.21 -9.30 -7.73
N PRO A 138 -3.29 -9.45 -9.07
CA PRO A 138 -4.54 -9.28 -9.79
C PRO A 138 -5.52 -10.42 -9.52
N HIS A 139 -6.80 -10.11 -9.33
CA HIS A 139 -7.86 -11.10 -9.38
C HIS A 139 -8.06 -11.66 -10.81
N LEU A 140 -8.56 -12.90 -10.95
CA LEU A 140 -8.76 -13.58 -12.24
C LEU A 140 -9.48 -12.73 -13.29
N LYS A 141 -10.47 -11.92 -12.90
CA LYS A 141 -11.17 -10.97 -13.79
C LYS A 141 -10.30 -9.78 -14.20
N GLY A 142 -9.31 -9.39 -13.39
CA GLY A 142 -8.37 -8.30 -13.69
C GLY A 142 -7.17 -8.76 -14.50
N SER A 143 -6.78 -10.04 -14.39
CA SER A 143 -5.59 -10.59 -15.08
C SER A 143 -5.70 -10.53 -16.61
N LEU A 144 -6.90 -10.52 -17.18
CA LEU A 144 -7.13 -10.38 -18.62
C LEU A 144 -6.69 -9.02 -19.17
N ARG A 145 -6.72 -7.96 -18.34
CA ARG A 145 -6.28 -6.61 -18.74
C ARG A 145 -4.76 -6.49 -18.81
N TYR A 146 -4.04 -7.36 -18.09
CA TYR A 146 -2.56 -7.34 -18.01
C TYR A 146 -1.90 -8.37 -18.93
N ARG A 147 -2.65 -9.36 -19.45
CA ARG A 147 -2.10 -10.46 -20.28
C ARG A 147 -1.39 -10.02 -21.55
N SER A 148 -1.72 -8.86 -22.08
CA SER A 148 -1.08 -8.35 -23.30
C SER A 148 0.20 -7.53 -23.04
N SER A 149 0.49 -7.18 -21.79
CA SER A 149 1.55 -6.21 -21.48
C SER A 149 2.63 -6.73 -20.51
N ILE A 150 2.43 -7.89 -19.89
CA ILE A 150 3.38 -8.45 -18.93
C ILE A 150 3.92 -9.78 -19.46
N TYR A 151 4.96 -9.72 -20.28
CA TYR A 151 5.90 -10.82 -20.42
C TYR A 151 6.94 -10.66 -19.31
N PHE A 152 6.89 -11.57 -18.34
CA PHE A 152 7.95 -11.69 -17.36
C PHE A 152 9.24 -12.09 -18.06
N HIS A 153 10.28 -11.30 -17.89
CA HIS A 153 11.66 -11.71 -18.12
C HIS A 153 12.25 -12.21 -16.81
#